data_1fafb9b26a2de172e12b545fdc3754cb
#
_entry.id   1fafb9b26a2de172e12b545fdc3754cb
#
_cell.length_a   1.000
_cell.length_b   1.000
_cell.length_c   1.000
_cell.angle_alpha   90.00
_cell.angle_beta   90.00
_cell.angle_gamma   90.00
#
_symmetry.space_group_name_H-M   'P 1'
#
loop_
_entity.id
_entity.type
_entity.pdbx_description
1 polymer ?
#
loop_
_entity_poly.entity_id
_entity_poly.type
_entity_poly.pdbx_seq_one_letter_code
_entity_poly.pdbx_strand_id
1 'polypeptide(L)'
;MKIMASGPFTSWQIDEEKMETVADFIFLGSKITVDNDCSHEIKRCLLLGRKAMTNLDSTLKVRDITLLTNVHLVKAMVFPVIIHRYESWIIKKAEHWKIDAFELCGWRRLLRIPWTARRSILSILKEINPEYSLEGLMLKLKFQYFGHWLHRASSLEKTLIWWKIERRRINQRQRMRWLNGITDSMDMSLSRLQERVKRREAWYAALHVFSKSPTWLSDWTAANNEGSEADIFASKFY
;
A
#
# COMPACT_ATOMS: atom_id res chain seq x y z
N MET A 1 -20.41 -15.09 -19.88
CA MET A 1 -19.05 -15.02 -19.29
C MET A 1 -18.54 -13.59 -19.42
N LYS A 2 -17.73 -13.06 -18.45
CA LYS A 2 -17.21 -11.68 -18.50
C LYS A 2 -15.73 -11.69 -18.84
N ILE A 3 -15.31 -10.82 -19.76
CA ILE A 3 -13.89 -10.70 -20.19
C ILE A 3 -13.44 -9.26 -19.99
N MET A 4 -12.22 -9.10 -19.45
CA MET A 4 -11.54 -7.83 -19.42
C MET A 4 -10.40 -7.84 -20.45
N ALA A 5 -10.48 -6.97 -21.44
CA ALA A 5 -9.49 -6.87 -22.51
C ALA A 5 -8.72 -5.56 -22.43
N SER A 6 -7.40 -5.63 -22.53
CA SER A 6 -6.52 -4.45 -22.65
C SER A 6 -6.21 -4.21 -24.13
N GLY A 7 -7.03 -3.39 -24.81
CA GLY A 7 -6.81 -3.01 -26.21
C GLY A 7 -8.12 -2.69 -26.94
N PRO A 8 -8.05 -2.27 -28.20
CA PRO A 8 -9.21 -1.80 -28.99
C PRO A 8 -10.09 -2.95 -29.54
N PHE A 9 -10.19 -4.06 -28.83
CA PHE A 9 -11.03 -5.20 -29.28
C PHE A 9 -12.47 -4.97 -28.86
N THR A 10 -13.36 -4.99 -29.84
CA THR A 10 -14.77 -4.66 -29.67
C THR A 10 -15.69 -5.87 -29.41
N SER A 11 -15.27 -7.09 -29.74
CA SER A 11 -16.04 -8.30 -29.50
C SER A 11 -15.17 -9.53 -29.36
N TRP A 12 -15.47 -10.38 -28.39
CA TRP A 12 -14.88 -11.69 -28.21
C TRP A 12 -15.97 -12.75 -28.27
N GLN A 13 -15.70 -13.84 -28.98
CA GLN A 13 -16.55 -15.04 -29.02
C GLN A 13 -15.71 -16.22 -28.55
N ILE A 14 -16.26 -17.00 -27.62
CA ILE A 14 -15.70 -18.28 -27.19
C ILE A 14 -16.85 -19.29 -27.33
N ASP A 15 -16.65 -20.35 -28.07
CA ASP A 15 -17.67 -21.38 -28.33
C ASP A 15 -18.99 -20.80 -28.84
N GLU A 16 -18.94 -19.86 -29.81
CA GLU A 16 -20.07 -19.16 -30.43
C GLU A 16 -20.87 -18.22 -29.50
N GLU A 17 -20.52 -18.13 -28.20
CA GLU A 17 -21.12 -17.19 -27.26
C GLU A 17 -20.42 -15.83 -27.30
N LYS A 18 -21.21 -14.75 -27.40
CA LYS A 18 -20.71 -13.38 -27.25
C LYS A 18 -20.34 -13.12 -25.79
N MET A 19 -19.12 -12.70 -25.58
CA MET A 19 -18.62 -12.34 -24.27
C MET A 19 -18.88 -10.87 -23.94
N GLU A 20 -19.36 -10.61 -22.72
CA GLU A 20 -19.54 -9.26 -22.20
C GLU A 20 -18.16 -8.69 -21.81
N THR A 21 -17.75 -7.57 -22.44
CA THR A 21 -16.54 -6.84 -22.05
C THR A 21 -16.83 -5.93 -20.89
N VAL A 22 -16.05 -6.05 -19.82
CA VAL A 22 -16.19 -5.21 -18.61
C VAL A 22 -14.93 -4.36 -18.41
N ALA A 23 -15.13 -3.13 -17.94
CA ALA A 23 -14.05 -2.20 -17.65
C ALA A 23 -13.36 -2.51 -16.30
N ASP A 24 -14.08 -3.13 -15.38
CA ASP A 24 -13.56 -3.56 -14.08
C ASP A 24 -14.29 -4.82 -13.58
N PHE A 25 -13.64 -5.55 -12.69
CA PHE A 25 -14.27 -6.64 -11.96
C PHE A 25 -13.55 -6.91 -10.62
N ILE A 26 -14.26 -7.59 -9.72
CA ILE A 26 -13.67 -8.00 -8.44
C ILE A 26 -13.14 -9.43 -8.57
N PHE A 27 -11.84 -9.59 -8.42
CA PHE A 27 -11.18 -10.89 -8.44
C PHE A 27 -10.54 -11.18 -7.09
N LEU A 28 -10.98 -12.25 -6.45
CA LEU A 28 -10.51 -12.67 -5.11
C LEU A 28 -10.50 -11.50 -4.10
N GLY A 29 -11.54 -10.67 -4.13
CA GLY A 29 -11.68 -9.55 -3.20
C GLY A 29 -10.97 -8.25 -3.58
N SER A 30 -10.22 -8.21 -4.69
CA SER A 30 -9.59 -6.98 -5.22
C SER A 30 -10.29 -6.49 -6.48
N LYS A 31 -10.46 -5.18 -6.58
CA LYS A 31 -11.00 -4.54 -7.78
C LYS A 31 -9.86 -4.36 -8.81
N ILE A 32 -10.00 -5.00 -9.95
CA ILE A 32 -9.08 -4.89 -11.08
C ILE A 32 -9.75 -4.03 -12.15
N THR A 33 -9.01 -3.07 -12.70
CA THR A 33 -9.47 -2.17 -13.77
C THR A 33 -8.60 -2.34 -15.02
N VAL A 34 -9.15 -2.09 -16.19
CA VAL A 34 -8.43 -2.14 -17.47
C VAL A 34 -7.22 -1.21 -17.47
N ASP A 35 -7.37 -0.03 -16.86
CA ASP A 35 -6.30 0.98 -16.77
C ASP A 35 -5.22 0.63 -15.75
N ASN A 36 -5.39 -0.46 -14.98
CA ASN A 36 -4.54 -0.83 -13.85
C ASN A 36 -4.32 0.33 -12.86
N ASP A 37 -5.26 1.25 -12.75
CA ASP A 37 -5.22 2.31 -11.75
C ASP A 37 -5.71 1.77 -10.39
N CYS A 38 -4.78 1.72 -9.44
CA CYS A 38 -5.05 1.22 -8.10
C CYS A 38 -5.77 2.22 -7.20
N SER A 39 -5.98 3.47 -7.64
CA SER A 39 -6.57 4.53 -6.81
C SER A 39 -7.95 4.17 -6.26
N HIS A 40 -8.79 3.51 -7.08
CA HIS A 40 -10.11 3.04 -6.67
C HIS A 40 -10.04 1.93 -5.64
N GLU A 41 -9.10 0.99 -5.82
CA GLU A 41 -8.90 -0.11 -4.88
C GLU A 41 -8.34 0.39 -3.55
N ILE A 42 -7.35 1.29 -3.58
CA ILE A 42 -6.81 1.94 -2.38
C ILE A 42 -7.93 2.63 -1.60
N LYS A 43 -8.77 3.44 -2.28
CA LYS A 43 -9.91 4.11 -1.66
C LYS A 43 -10.86 3.11 -1.02
N ARG A 44 -11.17 2.00 -1.70
CA ARG A 44 -12.05 0.93 -1.19
C ARG A 44 -11.45 0.28 0.05
N CYS A 45 -10.17 -0.08 0.04
CA CYS A 45 -9.49 -0.69 1.19
C CYS A 45 -9.42 0.27 2.39
N LEU A 46 -9.16 1.55 2.18
CA LEU A 46 -9.20 2.56 3.24
C LEU A 46 -10.61 2.70 3.85
N LEU A 47 -11.67 2.64 3.04
CA LEU A 47 -13.05 2.63 3.55
C LEU A 47 -13.35 1.38 4.39
N LEU A 48 -12.89 0.20 3.95
CA LEU A 48 -13.02 -1.03 4.72
C LEU A 48 -12.23 -0.96 6.03
N GLY A 49 -11.02 -0.41 6.00
CA GLY A 49 -10.21 -0.17 7.18
C GLY A 49 -10.90 0.77 8.19
N ARG A 50 -11.58 1.83 7.70
CA ARG A 50 -12.40 2.70 8.57
C ARG A 50 -13.55 1.94 9.22
N LYS A 51 -14.26 1.11 8.45
CA LYS A 51 -15.33 0.27 9.00
C LYS A 51 -14.78 -0.69 10.06
N ALA A 52 -13.65 -1.33 9.79
CA ALA A 52 -12.98 -2.20 10.78
C ALA A 52 -12.60 -1.43 12.04
N MET A 53 -12.03 -0.22 11.90
CA MET A 53 -11.71 0.66 13.03
C MET A 53 -12.95 1.07 13.83
N THR A 54 -14.08 1.32 13.16
CA THR A 54 -15.34 1.64 13.82
C THR A 54 -15.90 0.45 14.59
N ASN A 55 -15.78 -0.76 14.03
CA ASN A 55 -16.22 -1.98 14.72
C ASN A 55 -15.39 -2.26 15.99
N LEU A 56 -14.13 -1.84 16.02
CA LEU A 56 -13.26 -1.97 17.20
C LEU A 56 -13.49 -0.90 18.27
N ASP A 57 -14.25 0.12 17.98
CA ASP A 57 -14.38 1.31 18.84
C ASP A 57 -14.85 0.97 20.27
N SER A 58 -15.76 0.02 20.40
CA SER A 58 -16.23 -0.45 21.72
C SER A 58 -15.11 -1.11 22.52
N THR A 59 -14.30 -1.94 21.89
CA THR A 59 -13.15 -2.63 22.50
C THR A 59 -12.06 -1.64 22.89
N LEU A 60 -11.72 -0.70 21.98
CA LEU A 60 -10.71 0.32 22.23
C LEU A 60 -11.08 1.31 23.35
N LYS A 61 -12.37 1.39 23.72
CA LYS A 61 -12.86 2.22 24.83
C LYS A 61 -12.78 1.57 26.19
N VAL A 62 -12.52 0.29 26.27
CA VAL A 62 -12.37 -0.43 27.55
C VAL A 62 -11.17 0.12 28.31
N ARG A 63 -11.39 0.49 29.59
CA ARG A 63 -10.35 1.16 30.42
C ARG A 63 -9.22 0.23 30.86
N ASP A 64 -9.49 -1.05 30.94
CA ASP A 64 -8.54 -2.05 31.46
C ASP A 64 -7.51 -2.49 30.40
N ILE A 65 -7.68 -2.06 29.15
CA ILE A 65 -6.78 -2.41 28.06
C ILE A 65 -5.70 -1.33 27.93
N THR A 66 -4.43 -1.78 27.99
CA THR A 66 -3.29 -0.84 27.84
C THR A 66 -3.21 -0.25 26.44
N LEU A 67 -2.62 0.94 26.31
CA LEU A 67 -2.40 1.59 25.02
C LEU A 67 -1.63 0.67 24.04
N LEU A 68 -0.60 0.00 24.54
CA LEU A 68 0.20 -0.92 23.73
C LEU A 68 -0.64 -2.07 23.16
N THR A 69 -1.52 -2.67 23.97
CA THR A 69 -2.44 -3.73 23.53
C THR A 69 -3.40 -3.19 22.47
N ASN A 70 -3.93 -1.98 22.65
CA ASN A 70 -4.81 -1.33 21.69
C ASN A 70 -4.08 -1.07 20.35
N VAL A 71 -2.82 -0.64 20.38
CA VAL A 71 -1.98 -0.47 19.18
C VAL A 71 -1.80 -1.81 18.45
N HIS A 72 -1.50 -2.88 19.18
CA HIS A 72 -1.37 -4.23 18.62
C HIS A 72 -2.68 -4.70 18.01
N LEU A 73 -3.82 -4.45 18.67
CA LEU A 73 -5.13 -4.83 18.17
C LEU A 73 -5.46 -4.13 16.84
N VAL A 74 -5.20 -2.82 16.74
CA VAL A 74 -5.38 -2.06 15.49
C VAL A 74 -4.47 -2.62 14.39
N LYS A 75 -3.20 -2.88 14.69
CA LYS A 75 -2.26 -3.46 13.72
C LYS A 75 -2.69 -4.87 13.27
N ALA A 76 -3.22 -5.68 14.16
CA ALA A 76 -3.62 -7.06 13.86
C ALA A 76 -4.94 -7.15 13.10
N MET A 77 -5.89 -6.23 13.33
CA MET A 77 -7.24 -6.34 12.79
C MET A 77 -7.55 -5.32 11.68
N VAL A 78 -6.97 -4.13 11.73
CA VAL A 78 -7.27 -3.07 10.75
C VAL A 78 -6.24 -3.06 9.62
N PHE A 79 -4.95 -3.14 9.93
CA PHE A 79 -3.91 -3.10 8.90
C PHE A 79 -4.05 -4.20 7.85
N PRO A 80 -4.30 -5.48 8.18
CA PRO A 80 -4.47 -6.53 7.18
C PRO A 80 -5.61 -6.27 6.19
N VAL A 81 -6.67 -5.60 6.61
CA VAL A 81 -7.79 -5.23 5.73
C VAL A 81 -7.35 -4.22 4.67
N ILE A 82 -6.45 -3.29 5.03
CA ILE A 82 -5.97 -2.25 4.13
C ILE A 82 -4.91 -2.79 3.19
N ILE A 83 -3.96 -3.57 3.74
CA ILE A 83 -2.83 -4.10 2.97
C ILE A 83 -3.19 -5.33 2.13
N HIS A 84 -4.48 -5.73 2.10
CA HIS A 84 -4.91 -6.87 1.30
C HIS A 84 -4.55 -6.66 -0.18
N ARG A 85 -3.65 -7.50 -0.72
CA ARG A 85 -3.15 -7.50 -2.11
C ARG A 85 -2.47 -6.22 -2.58
N TYR A 86 -1.96 -5.43 -1.66
CA TYR A 86 -1.26 -4.20 -2.00
C TYR A 86 0.05 -4.45 -2.78
N GLU A 87 0.59 -5.67 -2.79
CA GLU A 87 1.85 -6.02 -3.46
C GLU A 87 1.83 -5.65 -4.96
N SER A 88 0.65 -5.74 -5.59
CA SER A 88 0.45 -5.38 -6.99
C SER A 88 0.25 -3.88 -7.22
N TRP A 89 0.05 -3.08 -6.17
CA TRP A 89 -0.29 -1.68 -6.32
C TRP A 89 0.89 -0.84 -6.78
N ILE A 90 0.60 0.09 -7.70
CA ILE A 90 1.47 1.19 -8.07
C ILE A 90 0.92 2.42 -7.37
N ILE A 91 1.53 2.75 -6.23
CA ILE A 91 1.06 3.86 -5.39
C ILE A 91 1.58 5.17 -5.97
N LYS A 92 0.67 6.11 -6.24
CA LYS A 92 1.00 7.47 -6.65
C LYS A 92 1.22 8.35 -5.41
N LYS A 93 1.92 9.48 -5.55
CA LYS A 93 2.15 10.41 -4.42
C LYS A 93 0.85 10.79 -3.69
N ALA A 94 -0.24 11.04 -4.43
CA ALA A 94 -1.52 11.38 -3.84
C ALA A 94 -2.15 10.25 -3.00
N GLU A 95 -1.85 9.00 -3.30
CA GLU A 95 -2.32 7.85 -2.51
C GLU A 95 -1.52 7.65 -1.24
N HIS A 96 -0.22 7.95 -1.23
CA HIS A 96 0.61 7.95 -0.02
C HIS A 96 -0.01 8.85 1.06
N TRP A 97 -0.38 10.08 0.67
CA TRP A 97 -1.07 11.01 1.58
C TRP A 97 -2.37 10.46 2.17
N LYS A 98 -3.16 9.73 1.38
CA LYS A 98 -4.41 9.13 1.85
C LYS A 98 -4.16 8.01 2.86
N ILE A 99 -3.11 7.23 2.66
CA ILE A 99 -2.71 6.13 3.55
C ILE A 99 -2.22 6.71 4.88
N ASP A 100 -1.34 7.71 4.84
CA ASP A 100 -0.83 8.39 6.03
C ASP A 100 -1.94 9.12 6.81
N ALA A 101 -2.82 9.82 6.10
CA ALA A 101 -3.98 10.46 6.72
C ALA A 101 -4.90 9.44 7.41
N PHE A 102 -5.11 8.28 6.80
CA PHE A 102 -5.87 7.20 7.42
C PHE A 102 -5.19 6.71 8.71
N GLU A 103 -3.88 6.45 8.66
CA GLU A 103 -3.11 5.99 9.82
C GLU A 103 -3.19 7.01 10.97
N LEU A 104 -2.97 8.28 10.66
CA LEU A 104 -3.05 9.37 11.63
C LEU A 104 -4.44 9.47 12.26
N CYS A 105 -5.51 9.41 11.44
CA CYS A 105 -6.89 9.41 11.94
C CYS A 105 -7.14 8.21 12.87
N GLY A 106 -6.62 7.05 12.55
CA GLY A 106 -6.69 5.86 13.39
C GLY A 106 -6.02 6.06 14.75
N TRP A 107 -4.82 6.63 14.77
CA TRP A 107 -4.09 6.92 16.00
C TRP A 107 -4.75 8.01 16.84
N ARG A 108 -5.24 9.09 16.22
CA ARG A 108 -6.02 10.12 16.93
C ARG A 108 -7.25 9.54 17.60
N ARG A 109 -7.97 8.64 16.90
CA ARG A 109 -9.15 7.96 17.47
C ARG A 109 -8.77 7.06 18.65
N LEU A 110 -7.69 6.32 18.54
CA LEU A 110 -7.18 5.47 19.61
C LEU A 110 -6.79 6.27 20.85
N LEU A 111 -6.12 7.42 20.67
CA LEU A 111 -5.75 8.34 21.75
C LEU A 111 -6.90 9.23 22.22
N ARG A 112 -8.09 9.13 21.61
CA ARG A 112 -9.27 9.97 21.90
C ARG A 112 -8.99 11.46 21.74
N ILE A 113 -8.14 11.83 20.80
CA ILE A 113 -7.79 13.21 20.50
C ILE A 113 -8.82 13.73 19.51
N PRO A 114 -9.65 14.74 19.88
CA PRO A 114 -10.57 15.36 18.95
C PRO A 114 -9.79 16.02 17.82
N TRP A 115 -10.37 16.07 16.63
CA TRP A 115 -9.73 16.68 15.47
C TRP A 115 -9.46 18.18 15.65
N THR A 116 -10.26 18.86 16.52
CA THR A 116 -10.08 20.26 16.88
C THR A 116 -8.86 20.53 17.77
N ALA A 117 -8.31 19.49 18.40
CA ALA A 117 -7.11 19.64 19.21
C ALA A 117 -5.88 19.80 18.29
N ARG A 118 -5.24 20.96 18.38
CA ARG A 118 -4.01 21.29 17.64
C ARG A 118 -2.81 20.54 18.21
N ARG A 119 -2.84 19.22 18.08
CA ARG A 119 -1.75 18.37 18.53
C ARG A 119 -0.89 17.96 17.35
N SER A 120 0.42 18.18 17.42
CA SER A 120 1.32 17.87 16.32
C SER A 120 1.35 16.37 16.02
N ILE A 121 1.49 16.01 14.75
CA ILE A 121 1.59 14.63 14.25
C ILE A 121 2.75 13.90 14.91
N LEU A 122 3.90 14.57 15.03
CA LEU A 122 5.08 14.05 15.70
C LEU A 122 4.83 13.68 17.17
N SER A 123 4.03 14.48 17.87
CA SER A 123 3.64 14.19 19.26
C SER A 123 2.78 12.92 19.34
N ILE A 124 1.86 12.73 18.40
CA ILE A 124 0.98 11.56 18.33
C ILE A 124 1.80 10.31 18.02
N LEU A 125 2.65 10.37 17.00
CA LEU A 125 3.52 9.26 16.61
C LEU A 125 4.52 8.89 17.71
N LYS A 126 5.06 9.88 18.44
CA LYS A 126 5.96 9.62 19.57
C LYS A 126 5.26 8.91 20.74
N GLU A 127 3.98 9.23 20.99
CA GLU A 127 3.20 8.59 22.05
C GLU A 127 2.81 7.14 21.67
N ILE A 128 2.39 6.92 20.42
CA ILE A 128 2.06 5.59 19.90
C ILE A 128 3.32 4.75 19.74
N ASN A 129 4.45 5.38 19.36
CA ASN A 129 5.73 4.74 19.07
C ASN A 129 5.58 3.48 18.21
N PRO A 130 4.94 3.56 17.03
CA PRO A 130 4.73 2.41 16.18
C PRO A 130 6.09 1.91 15.68
N GLU A 131 6.33 0.59 15.74
CA GLU A 131 7.55 -0.02 15.20
C GLU A 131 7.72 0.28 13.71
N TYR A 132 6.61 0.25 12.98
CA TYR A 132 6.50 0.59 11.56
C TYR A 132 5.24 1.41 11.34
N SER A 133 5.31 2.39 10.45
CA SER A 133 4.11 3.02 9.88
C SER A 133 3.37 2.02 8.98
N LEU A 134 2.11 2.32 8.67
CA LEU A 134 1.34 1.51 7.70
C LEU A 134 2.04 1.45 6.35
N GLU A 135 2.56 2.57 5.86
CA GLU A 135 3.33 2.64 4.63
C GLU A 135 4.64 1.83 4.73
N GLY A 136 5.40 1.96 5.82
CA GLY A 136 6.61 1.17 6.05
C GLY A 136 6.33 -0.33 6.07
N LEU A 137 5.21 -0.76 6.65
CA LEU A 137 4.75 -2.14 6.60
C LEU A 137 4.43 -2.57 5.16
N MET A 138 3.73 -1.73 4.40
CA MET A 138 3.43 -1.99 2.99
C MET A 138 4.71 -2.15 2.15
N LEU A 139 5.67 -1.27 2.31
CA LEU A 139 6.98 -1.36 1.64
C LEU A 139 7.72 -2.65 2.02
N LYS A 140 7.79 -2.98 3.31
CA LYS A 140 8.42 -4.22 3.80
C LYS A 140 7.85 -5.45 3.11
N LEU A 141 6.54 -5.58 3.08
CA LEU A 141 5.85 -6.71 2.48
C LEU A 141 6.06 -6.74 0.95
N LYS A 142 6.04 -5.58 0.28
CA LYS A 142 6.30 -5.48 -1.18
C LYS A 142 7.71 -5.96 -1.53
N PHE A 143 8.69 -5.60 -0.72
CA PHE A 143 10.06 -6.07 -0.88
C PHE A 143 10.20 -7.56 -0.55
N GLN A 144 9.48 -8.07 0.45
CA GLN A 144 9.44 -9.51 0.73
C GLN A 144 8.88 -10.27 -0.46
N TYR A 145 7.76 -9.81 -1.03
CA TYR A 145 7.18 -10.39 -2.24
C TYR A 145 8.17 -10.37 -3.41
N PHE A 146 8.85 -9.25 -3.64
CA PHE A 146 9.89 -9.12 -4.66
C PHE A 146 11.04 -10.10 -4.45
N GLY A 147 11.52 -10.25 -3.21
CA GLY A 147 12.55 -11.23 -2.86
C GLY A 147 12.11 -12.66 -3.14
N HIS A 148 10.92 -13.05 -2.70
CA HIS A 148 10.35 -14.37 -2.99
C HIS A 148 10.20 -14.62 -4.49
N TRP A 149 9.73 -13.61 -5.23
CA TRP A 149 9.57 -13.69 -6.66
C TRP A 149 10.92 -13.92 -7.38
N LEU A 150 11.98 -13.25 -6.96
CA LEU A 150 13.32 -13.45 -7.54
C LEU A 150 13.91 -14.82 -7.22
N HIS A 151 13.63 -15.38 -6.05
CA HIS A 151 14.14 -16.70 -5.64
C HIS A 151 13.43 -17.88 -6.34
N ARG A 152 12.22 -17.69 -6.86
CA ARG A 152 11.54 -18.75 -7.64
C ARG A 152 12.30 -19.02 -8.94
N ALA A 153 12.81 -20.22 -9.09
CA ALA A 153 13.68 -20.60 -10.20
C ALA A 153 12.98 -20.55 -11.57
N SER A 154 11.70 -20.94 -11.64
CA SER A 154 10.92 -21.02 -12.88
C SER A 154 9.45 -20.72 -12.62
N SER A 155 9.10 -19.44 -12.42
CA SER A 155 7.71 -19.06 -12.44
C SER A 155 7.35 -18.43 -13.80
N LEU A 156 6.17 -18.74 -14.30
CA LEU A 156 5.61 -18.14 -15.50
C LEU A 156 5.60 -16.60 -15.38
N GLU A 157 5.35 -16.10 -14.18
CA GLU A 157 5.42 -14.68 -13.83
C GLU A 157 6.81 -14.09 -14.07
N LYS A 158 7.87 -14.80 -13.65
CA LYS A 158 9.27 -14.38 -13.84
C LYS A 158 9.60 -14.32 -15.32
N THR A 159 9.25 -15.36 -16.06
CA THR A 159 9.44 -15.41 -17.52
C THR A 159 8.69 -14.27 -18.21
N LEU A 160 7.43 -14.01 -17.85
CA LEU A 160 6.63 -12.95 -18.44
C LEU A 160 7.15 -11.55 -18.10
N ILE A 161 7.68 -11.33 -16.90
CA ILE A 161 8.24 -10.04 -16.50
C ILE A 161 9.59 -9.83 -17.19
N TRP A 162 10.47 -10.84 -17.21
CA TRP A 162 11.79 -10.75 -17.86
C TRP A 162 11.67 -10.66 -19.39
N TRP A 163 10.87 -11.50 -20.00
CA TRP A 163 10.73 -11.53 -21.47
C TRP A 163 10.20 -10.21 -22.02
N LYS A 164 9.41 -9.46 -21.25
CA LYS A 164 8.96 -8.13 -21.64
C LYS A 164 9.97 -7.02 -21.38
N ILE A 165 10.94 -7.19 -20.51
CA ILE A 165 12.03 -6.22 -20.32
C ILE A 165 12.95 -6.19 -21.54
N GLU A 166 13.20 -7.34 -22.17
CA GLU A 166 14.04 -7.46 -23.35
C GLU A 166 13.37 -6.97 -24.65
N ARG A 167 12.06 -7.05 -24.75
CA ARG A 167 11.29 -6.55 -25.92
C ARG A 167 10.62 -5.20 -25.64
N ARG A 168 11.27 -4.12 -26.07
CA ARG A 168 10.74 -2.75 -26.08
C ARG A 168 9.42 -2.64 -26.87
N ARG A 169 8.23 -2.80 -26.25
CA ARG A 169 6.94 -2.41 -26.85
C ARG A 169 5.90 -1.92 -25.81
N ILE A 170 5.24 -0.91 -26.19
CA ILE A 170 4.15 0.03 -25.80
C ILE A 170 3.35 -0.27 -24.51
N ASN A 171 3.07 -1.51 -24.12
CA ASN A 171 2.34 -1.86 -22.88
C ASN A 171 3.24 -2.04 -21.64
N GLN A 172 4.53 -1.69 -21.74
CA GLN A 172 5.52 -1.87 -20.69
C GLN A 172 5.47 -0.79 -19.59
N ARG A 173 4.81 0.34 -19.84
CA ARG A 173 4.88 1.52 -18.95
C ARG A 173 4.41 1.23 -17.51
N GLN A 174 3.47 0.31 -17.31
CA GLN A 174 2.92 0.04 -15.98
C GLN A 174 3.77 -0.95 -15.18
N ARG A 175 4.28 -2.02 -15.81
CA ARG A 175 5.18 -2.98 -15.13
C ARG A 175 6.53 -2.36 -14.81
N MET A 176 7.05 -1.52 -15.72
CA MET A 176 8.22 -0.70 -15.44
C MET A 176 7.98 0.24 -14.25
N ARG A 177 6.79 0.82 -14.13
CA ARG A 177 6.44 1.65 -12.96
C ARG A 177 6.45 0.87 -11.65
N TRP A 178 6.00 -0.38 -11.64
CA TRP A 178 6.04 -1.21 -10.43
C TRP A 178 7.47 -1.53 -10.00
N LEU A 179 8.33 -1.94 -10.95
CA LEU A 179 9.75 -2.18 -10.70
C LEU A 179 10.48 -0.88 -10.35
N ASN A 180 10.19 0.22 -11.06
CA ASN A 180 10.76 1.52 -10.74
C ASN A 180 10.37 1.96 -9.32
N GLY A 181 9.12 1.72 -8.90
CA GLY A 181 8.71 1.99 -7.52
C GLY A 181 9.53 1.22 -6.48
N ILE A 182 10.05 0.03 -6.82
CA ILE A 182 10.96 -0.74 -5.96
C ILE A 182 12.38 -0.18 -6.00
N THR A 183 12.91 0.09 -7.19
CA THR A 183 14.26 0.65 -7.39
C THR A 183 14.39 2.04 -6.79
N ASP A 184 13.39 2.89 -7.00
CA ASP A 184 13.35 4.26 -6.49
C ASP A 184 13.25 4.29 -4.96
N SER A 185 12.42 3.41 -4.36
CA SER A 185 12.30 3.31 -2.90
C SER A 185 13.58 2.82 -2.21
N MET A 186 14.45 2.10 -2.91
CA MET A 186 15.73 1.59 -2.40
C MET A 186 16.94 2.38 -2.90
N ASP A 187 16.73 3.36 -3.76
CA ASP A 187 17.80 4.11 -4.44
C ASP A 187 18.88 3.18 -5.05
N MET A 188 18.40 2.13 -5.71
CA MET A 188 19.27 1.09 -6.28
C MET A 188 18.85 0.68 -7.68
N SER A 189 19.86 0.36 -8.52
CA SER A 189 19.59 -0.27 -9.81
C SER A 189 19.07 -1.71 -9.64
N LEU A 190 18.28 -2.17 -10.61
CA LEU A 190 17.69 -3.51 -10.60
C LEU A 190 18.77 -4.62 -10.47
N SER A 191 19.92 -4.45 -11.11
CA SER A 191 21.06 -5.40 -11.04
C SER A 191 21.61 -5.52 -9.61
N ARG A 192 21.79 -4.39 -8.93
CA ARG A 192 22.24 -4.38 -7.52
C ARG A 192 21.19 -4.98 -6.58
N LEU A 193 19.92 -4.74 -6.84
CA LEU A 193 18.83 -5.35 -6.08
C LEU A 193 18.83 -6.87 -6.23
N GLN A 194 19.01 -7.38 -7.45
CA GLN A 194 19.10 -8.81 -7.71
C GLN A 194 20.28 -9.46 -6.97
N GLU A 195 21.44 -8.82 -7.01
CA GLU A 195 22.62 -9.30 -6.29
C GLU A 195 22.39 -9.31 -4.77
N ARG A 196 21.75 -8.27 -4.24
CA ARG A 196 21.44 -8.15 -2.80
C ARG A 196 20.41 -9.20 -2.36
N VAL A 197 19.39 -9.47 -3.16
CA VAL A 197 18.39 -10.51 -2.88
C VAL A 197 19.03 -11.91 -2.83
N LYS A 198 20.04 -12.19 -3.66
CA LYS A 198 20.77 -13.47 -3.61
C LYS A 198 21.45 -13.71 -2.25
N ARG A 199 21.84 -12.63 -1.56
CA ARG A 199 22.40 -12.69 -0.19
C ARG A 199 21.28 -12.52 0.83
N ARG A 200 20.69 -13.63 1.25
CA ARG A 200 19.47 -13.65 2.07
C ARG A 200 19.54 -12.77 3.32
N GLU A 201 20.63 -12.87 4.07
CA GLU A 201 20.83 -12.08 5.29
C GLU A 201 20.93 -10.57 5.02
N ALA A 202 21.69 -10.17 4.00
CA ALA A 202 21.83 -8.79 3.59
C ALA A 202 20.47 -8.22 3.08
N TRP A 203 19.64 -9.06 2.47
CA TRP A 203 18.30 -8.69 2.05
C TRP A 203 17.39 -8.40 3.23
N TYR A 204 17.32 -9.31 4.23
CA TYR A 204 16.49 -9.10 5.42
C TYR A 204 16.96 -7.89 6.25
N ALA A 205 18.25 -7.67 6.39
CA ALA A 205 18.78 -6.47 7.03
C ALA A 205 18.36 -5.18 6.30
N ALA A 206 18.44 -5.17 4.97
CA ALA A 206 17.98 -4.05 4.17
C ALA A 206 16.46 -3.80 4.35
N LEU A 207 15.64 -4.84 4.33
CA LEU A 207 14.19 -4.73 4.56
C LEU A 207 13.86 -4.05 5.88
N HIS A 208 14.60 -4.37 6.94
CA HIS A 208 14.39 -3.78 8.25
C HIS A 208 14.74 -2.29 8.29
N VAL A 209 15.79 -1.88 7.60
CA VAL A 209 16.20 -0.47 7.51
C VAL A 209 15.18 0.35 6.73
N PHE A 210 14.81 -0.12 5.53
CA PHE A 210 13.88 0.63 4.66
C PHE A 210 12.46 0.71 5.21
N SER A 211 12.01 -0.30 5.97
CA SER A 211 10.68 -0.27 6.59
C SER A 211 10.58 0.70 7.76
N LYS A 212 11.70 1.12 8.34
CA LYS A 212 11.77 2.15 9.40
C LYS A 212 12.02 3.56 8.86
N SER A 213 12.11 3.72 7.54
CA SER A 213 12.25 5.05 6.93
C SER A 213 11.09 5.96 7.34
N PRO A 214 11.36 7.27 7.54
CA PRO A 214 10.32 8.23 7.86
C PRO A 214 9.24 8.22 6.80
N THR A 215 7.99 8.37 7.22
CA THR A 215 6.84 8.48 6.33
C THR A 215 6.87 9.81 5.56
N TRP A 216 6.22 9.88 4.40
CA TRP A 216 6.02 11.14 3.67
C TRP A 216 5.46 12.25 4.56
N LEU A 217 4.68 11.88 5.57
CA LEU A 217 4.10 12.79 6.54
C LEU A 217 5.17 13.42 7.44
N SER A 218 6.23 12.68 7.84
CA SER A 218 7.35 13.22 8.60
C SER A 218 8.23 14.12 7.75
N ASP A 219 8.42 13.79 6.48
CA ASP A 219 9.16 14.62 5.53
C ASP A 219 8.41 15.93 5.25
N TRP A 220 7.07 15.85 5.14
CA TRP A 220 6.24 17.04 4.94
C TRP A 220 6.21 17.95 6.17
N THR A 221 6.10 17.39 7.38
CA THR A 221 6.16 18.19 8.63
C THR A 221 7.53 18.80 8.87
N ALA A 222 8.60 18.17 8.40
CA ALA A 222 9.94 18.73 8.43
C ALA A 222 10.12 19.88 7.41
N ALA A 223 9.46 19.79 6.25
CA ALA A 223 9.53 20.80 5.19
C ALA A 223 8.59 22.00 5.43
N ASN A 224 7.44 21.77 6.05
CA ASN A 224 6.41 22.79 6.30
C ASN A 224 6.14 22.86 7.81
N ASN A 225 6.76 23.80 8.47
CA ASN A 225 6.58 24.07 9.91
C ASN A 225 5.14 24.55 10.29
N GLU A 226 4.20 24.49 9.34
CA GLU A 226 2.83 24.96 9.48
C GLU A 226 1.85 23.78 9.35
N GLY A 227 1.33 23.34 10.50
CA GLY A 227 0.38 22.23 10.65
C GLY A 227 -1.02 22.42 10.03
N SER A 228 -1.21 23.39 9.13
CA SER A 228 -2.52 23.80 8.62
C SER A 228 -3.11 22.87 7.54
N GLU A 229 -2.31 22.36 6.61
CA GLU A 229 -2.85 21.60 5.46
C GLU A 229 -3.13 20.13 5.77
N ALA A 230 -2.37 19.50 6.65
CA ALA A 230 -2.63 18.11 7.05
C ALA A 230 -3.94 17.99 7.84
N ASP A 231 -4.25 19.01 8.64
CA ASP A 231 -5.51 19.08 9.40
C ASP A 231 -6.71 19.35 8.47
N ILE A 232 -6.54 20.14 7.41
CA ILE A 232 -7.57 20.37 6.39
C ILE A 232 -7.83 19.10 5.59
N PHE A 233 -6.77 18.33 5.26
CA PHE A 233 -6.93 17.04 4.58
C PHE A 233 -7.59 16.00 5.48
N ALA A 234 -7.19 15.92 6.74
CA ALA A 234 -7.82 15.01 7.70
C ALA A 234 -9.32 15.36 7.90
N SER A 235 -9.68 16.63 7.89
CA SER A 235 -11.09 17.08 8.04
C SER A 235 -11.98 16.71 6.84
N LYS A 236 -11.42 16.58 5.62
CA LYS A 236 -12.15 16.12 4.42
C LYS A 236 -12.43 14.62 4.42
N PHE A 237 -11.83 13.89 5.35
CA PHE A 237 -11.97 12.44 5.48
C PHE A 237 -12.85 12.01 6.66
N TYR A 238 -13.36 12.95 7.45
CA TYR A 238 -14.44 12.76 8.42
C TYR A 238 -15.78 13.12 7.78
#